data_82f869fe14820232e84e0da78375ff20
#
_entry.id   82f869fe14820232e84e0da78375ff20
#
_cell.length_a   1.000
_cell.length_b   1.000
_cell.length_c   1.000
_cell.angle_alpha   90.00
_cell.angle_beta   90.00
_cell.angle_gamma   90.00
#
_symmetry.space_group_name_H-M   'P 1'
#
loop_
_entity.id
_entity.type
_entity.pdbx_description
1 polymer ?
#
loop_
_entity_poly.entity_id
_entity_poly.type
_entity_poly.pdbx_seq_one_letter_code
_entity_poly.pdbx_strand_id
1 'polypeptide(L)'
;MDATTLSSLYDPIAPALAEVRRTVAGLWTDVLQLVNITDDQNGEAAAGGKLLRPALCLLTAGALGERNLVRMSRLAAAYEAIHIASLAHDDVVDHASLRRGRSALNVLWDDHAAVLGGDYLVARSFEM
;
A
#
# COMPACT_ATOMS: atom_id res chain seq x y z
N MET A 1 -1.16 4.95 24.89
CA MET A 1 -0.63 3.63 24.49
C MET A 1 0.81 3.80 24.07
N ASP A 2 1.74 3.17 24.75
CA ASP A 2 3.15 3.36 24.45
C ASP A 2 3.57 2.55 23.20
N ALA A 3 4.73 2.89 22.62
CA ALA A 3 5.21 2.25 21.39
C ALA A 3 5.45 0.74 21.55
N THR A 4 5.77 0.29 22.74
CA THR A 4 6.02 -1.11 23.08
C THR A 4 4.72 -1.93 22.99
N THR A 5 3.60 -1.36 23.45
CA THR A 5 2.28 -2.02 23.39
C THR A 5 1.78 -2.16 21.95
N LEU A 6 2.03 -1.16 21.09
CA LEU A 6 1.66 -1.24 19.67
C LEU A 6 2.48 -2.29 18.92
N SER A 7 3.78 -2.40 19.17
CA SER A 7 4.61 -3.39 18.51
C SER A 7 4.19 -4.82 18.86
N SER A 8 3.83 -5.08 20.12
CA SER A 8 3.39 -6.42 20.55
C SER A 8 2.08 -6.89 19.90
N LEU A 9 1.21 -5.96 19.47
CA LEU A 9 0.00 -6.29 18.72
C LEU A 9 0.31 -6.78 17.29
N TYR A 10 1.46 -6.39 16.75
CA TYR A 10 1.88 -6.80 15.41
C TYR A 10 2.63 -8.14 15.39
N ASP A 11 3.16 -8.62 16.52
CA ASP A 11 3.93 -9.86 16.57
C ASP A 11 3.19 -11.06 15.96
N PRO A 12 1.89 -11.31 16.27
CA PRO A 12 1.17 -12.45 15.72
C PRO A 12 0.97 -12.39 14.20
N ILE A 13 0.98 -11.19 13.62
CA ILE A 13 0.72 -10.96 12.20
C ILE A 13 2.00 -10.59 11.42
N ALA A 14 3.15 -10.52 12.08
CA ALA A 14 4.40 -10.06 11.46
C ALA A 14 4.80 -10.83 10.20
N PRO A 15 4.71 -12.18 10.12
CA PRO A 15 5.02 -12.90 8.89
C PRO A 15 4.07 -12.53 7.74
N ALA A 16 2.78 -12.38 8.03
CA ALA A 16 1.78 -11.99 7.03
C ALA A 16 1.98 -10.54 6.57
N LEU A 17 2.33 -9.62 7.47
CA LEU A 17 2.66 -8.24 7.11
C LEU A 17 3.93 -8.15 6.25
N ALA A 18 4.92 -8.99 6.49
CA ALA A 18 6.11 -9.07 5.65
C ALA A 18 5.75 -9.50 4.21
N GLU A 19 4.81 -10.43 4.05
CA GLU A 19 4.29 -10.82 2.75
C GLU A 19 3.52 -9.69 2.07
N VAL A 20 2.68 -8.98 2.82
CA VAL A 20 1.98 -7.78 2.32
C VAL A 20 2.98 -6.75 1.78
N ARG A 21 4.05 -6.45 2.53
CA ARG A 21 5.09 -5.52 2.06
C ARG A 21 5.72 -5.94 0.76
N ARG A 22 6.08 -7.22 0.62
CA ARG A 22 6.66 -7.75 -0.62
C ARG A 22 5.70 -7.60 -1.79
N THR A 23 4.43 -7.95 -1.59
CA THR A 23 3.40 -7.86 -2.62
C THR A 23 3.18 -6.40 -3.04
N VAL A 24 3.02 -5.48 -2.11
CA VAL A 24 2.83 -4.06 -2.40
C VAL A 24 4.06 -3.45 -3.07
N ALA A 25 5.27 -3.80 -2.63
CA ALA A 25 6.51 -3.35 -3.27
C ALA A 25 6.63 -3.87 -4.71
N GLY A 26 6.22 -5.12 -4.97
CA GLY A 26 6.18 -5.67 -6.33
C GLY A 26 5.21 -4.91 -7.22
N LEU A 27 3.99 -4.66 -6.76
CA LEU A 27 3.00 -3.85 -7.48
C LEU A 27 3.50 -2.45 -7.78
N TRP A 28 4.18 -1.83 -6.83
CA TRP A 28 4.77 -0.51 -7.03
C TRP A 28 5.85 -0.52 -8.11
N THR A 29 6.70 -1.55 -8.12
CA THR A 29 7.70 -1.74 -9.18
C THR A 29 7.03 -1.88 -10.54
N ASP A 30 5.94 -2.62 -10.65
CA ASP A 30 5.17 -2.75 -11.89
C ASP A 30 4.60 -1.41 -12.35
N VAL A 31 4.09 -0.59 -11.42
CA VAL A 31 3.61 0.77 -11.72
C VAL A 31 4.72 1.63 -12.29
N LEU A 32 5.91 1.64 -11.66
CA LEU A 32 7.04 2.42 -12.14
C LEU A 32 7.46 2.04 -13.56
N GLN A 33 7.44 0.74 -13.87
CA GLN A 33 7.71 0.24 -15.21
C GLN A 33 6.64 0.70 -16.21
N LEU A 34 5.35 0.61 -15.81
CA LEU A 34 4.23 1.01 -16.65
C LEU A 34 4.28 2.49 -17.03
N VAL A 35 4.60 3.35 -16.07
CA VAL A 35 4.68 4.81 -16.28
C VAL A 35 6.07 5.28 -16.70
N ASN A 36 7.01 4.34 -16.91
CA ASN A 36 8.38 4.60 -17.37
C ASN A 36 9.18 5.56 -16.47
N ILE A 37 9.02 5.40 -15.16
CA ILE A 37 9.74 6.20 -14.14
C ILE A 37 10.87 5.36 -13.56
N THR A 38 12.09 5.88 -13.60
CA THR A 38 13.31 5.21 -13.14
C THR A 38 13.81 5.73 -11.79
N ASP A 39 13.42 6.95 -11.39
CA ASP A 39 13.80 7.56 -10.11
C ASP A 39 12.58 7.58 -9.18
N ASP A 40 12.52 6.61 -8.29
CA ASP A 40 11.44 6.47 -7.33
C ASP A 40 11.82 7.08 -5.98
N GLN A 41 11.58 8.36 -5.82
CA GLN A 41 11.75 9.04 -4.53
C GLN A 41 10.66 8.68 -3.50
N ASN A 42 9.60 7.99 -3.92
CA ASN A 42 8.45 7.63 -3.08
C ASN A 42 8.23 6.13 -2.89
N GLY A 43 9.03 5.26 -3.52
CA GLY A 43 8.83 3.81 -3.46
C GLY A 43 8.85 3.24 -2.06
N GLU A 44 9.77 3.70 -1.22
CA GLU A 44 9.78 3.35 0.19
C GLU A 44 8.54 3.89 0.95
N ALA A 45 8.00 5.02 0.54
CA ALA A 45 6.83 5.60 1.19
C ALA A 45 5.54 4.84 0.83
N ALA A 46 5.41 4.37 -0.41
CA ALA A 46 4.27 3.57 -0.84
C ALA A 46 4.30 2.17 -0.21
N ALA A 47 5.47 1.51 -0.21
CA ALA A 47 5.65 0.17 0.35
C ALA A 47 5.97 0.17 1.86
N GLY A 48 6.41 1.30 2.42
CA GLY A 48 6.92 1.44 3.79
C GLY A 48 5.95 2.03 4.81
N GLY A 49 4.69 2.29 4.45
CA GLY A 49 3.68 2.80 5.37
C GLY A 49 3.46 1.91 6.60
N LYS A 50 2.70 2.41 7.58
CA LYS A 50 2.40 1.67 8.82
C LYS A 50 1.53 0.43 8.58
N LEU A 51 1.02 0.22 7.38
CA LEU A 51 0.17 -0.91 6.98
C LEU A 51 -1.03 -1.12 7.93
N LEU A 52 -1.66 -0.03 8.37
CA LEU A 52 -2.77 -0.11 9.34
C LEU A 52 -3.96 -0.89 8.79
N ARG A 53 -4.30 -0.72 7.49
CA ARG A 53 -5.41 -1.45 6.86
C ARG A 53 -5.11 -2.93 6.74
N PRO A 54 -3.95 -3.34 6.22
CA PRO A 54 -3.52 -4.73 6.26
C PRO A 54 -3.50 -5.32 7.67
N ALA A 55 -2.96 -4.61 8.65
CA ALA A 55 -2.91 -5.07 10.04
C ALA A 55 -4.31 -5.32 10.60
N LEU A 56 -5.24 -4.38 10.38
CA LEU A 56 -6.63 -4.53 10.81
C LEU A 56 -7.29 -5.73 10.14
N CYS A 57 -7.09 -5.93 8.84
CA CYS A 57 -7.59 -7.09 8.10
C CYS A 57 -7.08 -8.40 8.71
N LEU A 58 -5.77 -8.52 8.95
CA LEU A 58 -5.15 -9.72 9.48
C LEU A 58 -5.55 -10.00 10.93
N LEU A 59 -5.60 -8.98 11.78
CA LEU A 59 -6.04 -9.11 13.17
C LEU A 59 -7.51 -9.54 13.27
N THR A 60 -8.36 -8.97 12.41
CA THR A 60 -9.78 -9.35 12.33
C THR A 60 -9.93 -10.80 11.86
N ALA A 61 -9.19 -11.21 10.83
CA ALA A 61 -9.20 -12.60 10.36
C ALA A 61 -8.77 -13.57 11.48
N GLY A 62 -7.71 -13.24 12.21
CA GLY A 62 -7.26 -14.03 13.37
C GLY A 62 -8.31 -14.11 14.49
N ALA A 63 -8.96 -13.00 14.80
CA ALA A 63 -10.04 -12.94 15.79
C ALA A 63 -11.25 -13.78 15.39
N LEU A 64 -11.52 -13.92 14.11
CA LEU A 64 -12.58 -14.76 13.54
C LEU A 64 -12.18 -16.24 13.39
N GLY A 65 -10.98 -16.61 13.81
CA GLY A 65 -10.51 -17.99 13.85
C GLY A 65 -9.66 -18.44 12.67
N GLU A 66 -9.26 -17.53 11.77
CA GLU A 66 -8.30 -17.88 10.72
C GLU A 66 -6.93 -18.18 11.33
N ARG A 67 -6.44 -19.41 11.08
CA ARG A 67 -5.15 -19.90 11.60
C ARG A 67 -3.98 -19.62 10.68
N ASN A 68 -4.25 -19.49 9.39
CA ASN A 68 -3.22 -19.23 8.37
C ASN A 68 -3.28 -17.78 7.91
N LEU A 69 -2.76 -16.86 8.71
CA LEU A 69 -2.78 -15.44 8.43
C LEU A 69 -1.92 -15.08 7.20
N VAL A 70 -0.91 -15.87 6.87
CA VAL A 70 -0.12 -15.69 5.63
C VAL A 70 -1.00 -15.87 4.39
N ARG A 71 -1.96 -16.80 4.43
CA ARG A 71 -2.94 -16.95 3.35
C ARG A 71 -3.79 -15.69 3.13
N MET A 72 -4.06 -14.95 4.19
CA MET A 72 -4.83 -13.71 4.14
C MET A 72 -4.01 -12.50 3.67
N SER A 73 -2.70 -12.65 3.51
CA SER A 73 -1.82 -11.53 3.12
C SER A 73 -2.17 -10.94 1.75
N ARG A 74 -2.66 -11.75 0.81
CA ARG A 74 -3.09 -11.29 -0.52
C ARG A 74 -4.27 -10.33 -0.41
N LEU A 75 -5.31 -10.71 0.34
CA LEU A 75 -6.46 -9.84 0.60
C LEU A 75 -6.04 -8.56 1.32
N ALA A 76 -5.17 -8.68 2.34
CA ALA A 76 -4.66 -7.53 3.06
C ALA A 76 -3.83 -6.59 2.14
N ALA A 77 -3.05 -7.15 1.21
CA ALA A 77 -2.31 -6.38 0.21
C ALA A 77 -3.24 -5.69 -0.80
N ALA A 78 -4.35 -6.34 -1.19
CA ALA A 78 -5.36 -5.72 -2.06
C ALA A 78 -5.96 -4.47 -1.41
N TYR A 79 -6.29 -4.51 -0.12
CA TYR A 79 -6.76 -3.32 0.62
C TYR A 79 -5.74 -2.18 0.61
N GLU A 80 -4.45 -2.49 0.78
CA GLU A 80 -3.41 -1.47 0.73
C GLU A 80 -3.21 -0.91 -0.68
N ALA A 81 -3.26 -1.76 -1.71
CA ALA A 81 -3.15 -1.34 -3.10
C ALA A 81 -4.28 -0.39 -3.50
N ILE A 82 -5.53 -0.69 -3.13
CA ILE A 82 -6.68 0.20 -3.35
C ILE A 82 -6.48 1.52 -2.61
N HIS A 83 -5.97 1.48 -1.38
CA HIS A 83 -5.71 2.70 -0.62
C HIS A 83 -4.64 3.57 -1.29
N ILE A 84 -3.52 2.99 -1.73
CA ILE A 84 -2.47 3.72 -2.45
C ILE A 84 -3.04 4.32 -3.75
N ALA A 85 -3.83 3.56 -4.48
CA ALA A 85 -4.51 4.04 -5.69
C ALA A 85 -5.43 5.23 -5.42
N SER A 86 -6.25 5.15 -4.37
CA SER A 86 -7.14 6.26 -3.99
C SER A 86 -6.36 7.53 -3.65
N LEU A 87 -5.24 7.40 -2.95
CA LEU A 87 -4.39 8.55 -2.63
C LEU A 87 -3.77 9.18 -3.89
N ALA A 88 -3.35 8.36 -4.86
CA ALA A 88 -2.82 8.86 -6.13
C ALA A 88 -3.88 9.63 -6.93
N HIS A 89 -5.11 9.11 -6.98
CA HIS A 89 -6.23 9.79 -7.66
C HIS A 89 -6.66 11.05 -6.92
N ASP A 90 -6.75 11.01 -5.59
CA ASP A 90 -7.12 12.19 -4.78
C ASP A 90 -6.11 13.32 -4.98
N ASP A 91 -4.82 13.02 -5.06
CA ASP A 91 -3.78 14.03 -5.30
C ASP A 91 -3.99 14.77 -6.63
N VAL A 92 -4.42 14.06 -7.68
CA VAL A 92 -4.76 14.67 -8.98
C VAL A 92 -6.02 15.52 -8.88
N VAL A 93 -7.09 14.98 -8.29
CA VAL A 93 -8.38 15.66 -8.16
C VAL A 93 -8.27 16.93 -7.31
N ASP A 94 -7.52 16.86 -6.22
CA ASP A 94 -7.33 17.98 -5.27
C ASP A 94 -6.24 18.96 -5.72
N HIS A 95 -5.55 18.69 -6.84
CA HIS A 95 -4.36 19.45 -7.28
C HIS A 95 -3.33 19.57 -6.16
N ALA A 96 -3.13 18.50 -5.41
CA ALA A 96 -2.22 18.48 -4.27
C ALA A 96 -0.78 18.68 -4.73
N SER A 97 -0.02 19.53 -4.03
CA SER A 97 1.42 19.69 -4.24
C SER A 97 2.25 18.87 -3.26
N LEU A 98 1.70 18.62 -2.08
CA LEU A 98 2.36 17.88 -1.00
C LEU A 98 1.44 16.82 -0.41
N ARG A 99 2.04 15.69 -0.02
CA ARG A 99 1.40 14.64 0.77
C ARG A 99 2.35 14.17 1.87
N ARG A 100 1.93 14.31 3.15
CA ARG A 100 2.74 13.97 4.33
C ARG A 100 4.14 14.61 4.32
N GLY A 101 4.23 15.87 3.86
CA GLY A 101 5.49 16.62 3.81
C GLY A 101 6.41 16.25 2.64
N ARG A 102 5.96 15.40 1.69
CA ARG A 102 6.66 15.07 0.44
C ARG A 102 5.86 15.55 -0.76
N SER A 103 6.49 15.66 -1.91
CA SER A 103 5.80 15.96 -3.16
C SER A 103 4.75 14.89 -3.46
N ALA A 104 3.56 15.33 -3.88
CA ALA A 104 2.51 14.41 -4.32
C ALA A 104 2.91 13.74 -5.65
N LEU A 105 2.32 12.56 -5.94
CA LEU A 105 2.68 11.79 -7.15
C LEU A 105 2.44 12.55 -8.44
N ASN A 106 1.35 13.30 -8.53
CA ASN A 106 1.04 14.14 -9.69
C ASN A 106 2.08 15.24 -9.94
N VAL A 107 2.80 15.68 -8.90
CA VAL A 107 3.91 16.65 -9.06
C VAL A 107 5.18 15.97 -9.54
N LEU A 108 5.44 14.74 -9.06
CA LEU A 108 6.64 13.98 -9.40
C LEU A 108 6.54 13.34 -10.80
N TRP A 109 5.34 12.85 -11.15
CA TRP A 109 5.14 12.06 -12.37
C TRP A 109 4.38 12.82 -13.45
N ASP A 110 3.43 13.56 -13.19
CA ASP A 110 2.32 14.19 -13.88
C ASP A 110 0.97 13.51 -13.57
N ASP A 111 -0.11 14.20 -13.92
CA ASP A 111 -1.46 13.74 -13.64
C ASP A 111 -1.78 12.41 -14.36
N HIS A 112 -1.33 12.27 -15.62
CA HIS A 112 -1.59 11.07 -16.43
C HIS A 112 -0.94 9.82 -15.82
N ALA A 113 0.33 9.92 -15.46
CA ALA A 113 1.06 8.83 -14.84
C ALA A 113 0.50 8.45 -13.47
N ALA A 114 0.08 9.44 -12.67
CA ALA A 114 -0.55 9.20 -11.36
C ALA A 114 -1.90 8.47 -11.51
N VAL A 115 -2.75 8.89 -12.46
CA VAL A 115 -4.02 8.21 -12.75
C VAL A 115 -3.79 6.80 -13.26
N LEU A 116 -2.91 6.62 -14.25
CA LEU A 116 -2.63 5.31 -14.83
C LEU A 116 -2.05 4.33 -13.80
N GLY A 117 -1.14 4.80 -12.94
CA GLY A 117 -0.59 4.00 -11.86
C GLY A 117 -1.65 3.58 -10.83
N GLY A 118 -2.55 4.50 -10.47
CA GLY A 118 -3.70 4.21 -9.61
C GLY A 118 -4.65 3.18 -10.23
N ASP A 119 -5.00 3.33 -11.51
CA ASP A 119 -5.85 2.39 -12.25
C ASP A 119 -5.23 0.98 -12.29
N TYR A 120 -3.91 0.90 -12.52
CA TYR A 120 -3.20 -0.37 -12.48
C TYR A 120 -3.30 -1.05 -11.12
N LEU A 121 -3.08 -0.30 -10.02
CA LEU A 121 -3.19 -0.85 -8.66
C LEU A 121 -4.60 -1.34 -8.35
N VAL A 122 -5.64 -0.61 -8.77
CA VAL A 122 -7.03 -1.04 -8.63
C VAL A 122 -7.27 -2.34 -9.41
N ALA A 123 -6.89 -2.40 -10.68
CA ALA A 123 -7.07 -3.59 -11.51
C ALA A 123 -6.38 -4.82 -10.89
N ARG A 124 -5.13 -4.66 -10.45
CA ARG A 124 -4.36 -5.75 -9.81
C ARG A 124 -4.96 -6.19 -8.48
N SER A 125 -5.57 -5.29 -7.72
CA SER A 125 -6.22 -5.65 -6.46
C SER A 125 -7.40 -6.61 -6.62
N PHE A 126 -8.10 -6.56 -7.76
CA PHE A 126 -9.18 -7.50 -8.08
C PHE A 126 -8.69 -8.89 -8.51
N GLU A 127 -7.42 -9.03 -8.85
CA GLU A 127 -6.81 -10.32 -9.22
C GLU A 127 -6.21 -11.07 -8.01
N MET A 128 -6.19 -10.44 -6.82
CA MET A 128 -5.64 -11.01 -5.59
C MET A 128 -6.67 -11.82 -4.81
#